data_3635aa568471d9176007d2608c73fd41
#
_entry.id   3635aa568471d9176007d2608c73fd41
#
_cell.length_a   1.000
_cell.length_b   1.000
_cell.length_c   1.000
_cell.angle_alpha   90.00
_cell.angle_beta   90.00
_cell.angle_gamma   90.00
#
_symmetry.space_group_name_H-M   'P 1'
#
loop_
_entity.id
_entity.type
_entity.pdbx_description
1 polymer ?
#
loop_
_entity_poly.entity_id
_entity_poly.type
_entity_poly.pdbx_seq_one_letter_code
_entity_poly.pdbx_strand_id
1 'polypeptide(L)'
;MWDPAIATTLTPGPPGFTDVRVFPAAARDGRADYGRGMRGLLVVNPVATTTTERVRDVLASALAADVAMETVLTKGRGHGVELGARXVELGVDVVIALGGDGTVNEITNGLLQNGPIDDGPALAVVPGGSTNVFARALGYSASPVEATGELLDALREGRSRRISIGRAEYGDEGRWFTFCFGIGLDARVVAQAEEKRRKGRRNSAGLFLRTAAGQVTRGADRGAPPITLETTDAHSLPVDAALPADAALPADASVPADSGQADAEAAGSAEERIALGIVCNTRPWTYLNSRPVLACPEASFDTGLDLLALRRVRLSSVLRTASQILGDGRGPHGRNVVRRHDAAVIRFLADHPLPLQMDGEYLGEYVDVTLTHHPRALRVIA
;
A
#
# COMPACT_ATOMS: atom_id res chain seq x y z
N MET A 1 -11.83 -42.17 -8.73
CA MET A 1 -12.37 -42.29 -10.09
C MET A 1 -13.02 -40.96 -10.43
N TRP A 2 -12.43 -40.22 -11.34
CA TRP A 2 -12.86 -38.88 -11.72
C TRP A 2 -14.01 -38.96 -12.73
N ASP A 3 -15.10 -38.24 -12.49
CA ASP A 3 -16.24 -38.14 -13.41
C ASP A 3 -16.07 -36.91 -14.30
N PRO A 4 -15.88 -37.02 -15.60
CA PRO A 4 -15.69 -35.89 -16.51
C PRO A 4 -16.99 -35.13 -16.84
N ALA A 5 -18.11 -35.44 -16.25
CA ALA A 5 -19.41 -34.84 -16.59
C ALA A 5 -19.70 -33.49 -15.90
N ILE A 6 -18.78 -32.98 -15.06
CA ILE A 6 -19.00 -31.72 -14.30
C ILE A 6 -18.38 -30.50 -15.05
N ALA A 7 -17.93 -30.67 -16.27
CA ALA A 7 -17.44 -29.54 -17.08
C ALA A 7 -18.60 -28.94 -17.88
N THR A 8 -19.40 -28.09 -17.27
CA THR A 8 -20.46 -27.43 -18.04
C THR A 8 -20.66 -25.96 -17.68
N THR A 9 -20.77 -25.21 -18.72
CA THR A 9 -21.13 -23.81 -18.94
C THR A 9 -20.01 -22.80 -18.74
N LEU A 10 -19.27 -22.61 -19.83
CA LEU A 10 -18.50 -21.41 -20.11
C LEU A 10 -19.47 -20.28 -20.43
N THR A 11 -19.67 -19.35 -19.51
CA THR A 11 -20.18 -18.03 -19.90
C THR A 11 -19.00 -17.28 -20.54
N PRO A 12 -19.10 -16.87 -21.80
CA PRO A 12 -17.99 -16.11 -22.41
C PRO A 12 -17.86 -14.76 -21.71
N GLY A 13 -16.72 -14.54 -21.09
CA GLY A 13 -16.33 -13.24 -20.56
C GLY A 13 -16.04 -12.25 -21.70
N PRO A 14 -15.89 -10.97 -21.40
CA PRO A 14 -15.55 -9.98 -22.41
C PRO A 14 -14.25 -10.34 -23.14
N PRO A 15 -14.06 -9.90 -24.39
CA PRO A 15 -12.92 -10.30 -25.21
C PRO A 15 -11.58 -9.93 -24.54
N GLY A 16 -10.72 -10.93 -24.34
CA GLY A 16 -9.42 -10.81 -23.68
C GLY A 16 -9.19 -11.77 -22.49
N PHE A 17 -10.25 -12.44 -22.02
CA PHE A 17 -10.18 -13.35 -20.86
C PHE A 17 -10.57 -14.80 -21.22
N THR A 18 -9.94 -15.35 -22.25
CA THR A 18 -10.27 -16.70 -22.73
C THR A 18 -9.66 -17.83 -21.90
N ASP A 19 -8.80 -17.53 -20.90
CA ASP A 19 -8.00 -18.55 -20.24
C ASP A 19 -8.28 -18.75 -18.74
N VAL A 20 -9.36 -18.15 -18.18
CA VAL A 20 -9.72 -18.36 -16.78
C VAL A 20 -10.83 -19.41 -16.68
N ARG A 21 -10.51 -20.57 -16.14
CA ARG A 21 -11.51 -21.61 -15.84
C ARG A 21 -12.29 -21.22 -14.59
N VAL A 22 -13.59 -21.05 -14.72
CA VAL A 22 -14.47 -20.68 -13.60
C VAL A 22 -14.94 -21.95 -12.90
N PHE A 23 -14.65 -22.07 -11.61
CA PHE A 23 -15.23 -23.15 -10.79
C PHE A 23 -16.69 -22.80 -10.46
N PRO A 24 -17.63 -23.77 -10.49
CA PRO A 24 -19.01 -23.50 -10.10
C PRO A 24 -19.09 -23.06 -8.63
N ALA A 25 -19.96 -22.08 -8.38
CA ALA A 25 -20.16 -21.54 -7.04
C ALA A 25 -20.68 -22.65 -6.10
N ALA A 26 -19.91 -23.00 -5.09
CA ALA A 26 -20.39 -23.85 -4.01
C ALA A 26 -21.31 -23.02 -3.09
N ALA A 27 -22.42 -23.60 -2.68
CA ALA A 27 -23.34 -22.94 -1.76
C ALA A 27 -22.64 -22.65 -0.43
N ARG A 28 -22.67 -21.39 -0.01
CA ARG A 28 -22.08 -20.95 1.26
C ARG A 28 -22.99 -21.35 2.42
N ASP A 29 -22.75 -22.49 3.03
CA ASP A 29 -23.25 -22.77 4.38
C ASP A 29 -22.29 -22.13 5.38
N GLY A 30 -22.74 -21.11 6.06
CA GLY A 30 -22.02 -20.11 6.88
C GLY A 30 -20.95 -20.54 7.88
N ARG A 31 -20.16 -21.57 7.56
CA ARG A 31 -18.92 -21.93 8.25
C ARG A 31 -17.83 -22.13 7.22
N ALA A 32 -16.85 -21.25 7.24
CA ALA A 32 -15.63 -21.43 6.47
C ALA A 32 -14.89 -22.66 7.04
N ASP A 33 -15.01 -23.80 6.37
CA ASP A 33 -14.17 -24.96 6.65
C ASP A 33 -12.81 -24.69 5.99
N TYR A 34 -11.95 -24.01 6.73
CA TYR A 34 -10.60 -23.70 6.29
C TYR A 34 -9.80 -25.00 6.15
N GLY A 35 -9.55 -25.45 4.93
CA GLY A 35 -8.67 -26.58 4.68
C GLY A 35 -9.09 -27.55 3.57
N ARG A 36 -10.38 -27.67 3.24
CA ARG A 36 -10.82 -28.46 2.07
C ARG A 36 -11.97 -27.75 1.37
N GLY A 37 -11.64 -27.10 0.25
CA GLY A 37 -12.63 -26.45 -0.59
C GLY A 37 -12.44 -24.95 -0.75
N MET A 38 -11.38 -24.35 -0.16
CA MET A 38 -11.04 -22.95 -0.38
C MET A 38 -10.68 -22.75 -1.85
N ARG A 39 -11.31 -21.75 -2.47
CA ARG A 39 -11.07 -21.38 -3.88
C ARG A 39 -10.14 -20.17 -3.94
N GLY A 40 -9.10 -20.26 -4.74
CA GLY A 40 -8.11 -19.18 -4.84
C GLY A 40 -7.67 -18.86 -6.25
N LEU A 41 -7.05 -17.70 -6.38
CA LEU A 41 -6.32 -17.31 -7.58
C LEU A 41 -4.89 -16.99 -7.19
N LEU A 42 -3.92 -17.66 -7.80
CA LEU A 42 -2.50 -17.33 -7.67
C LEU A 42 -2.11 -16.38 -8.80
N VAL A 43 -1.85 -15.13 -8.45
CA VAL A 43 -1.39 -14.11 -9.40
C VAL A 43 0.13 -14.05 -9.34
N VAL A 44 0.78 -14.39 -10.43
CA VAL A 44 2.24 -14.47 -10.51
C VAL A 44 2.79 -13.36 -11.41
N ASN A 45 3.73 -12.59 -10.89
CA ASN A 45 4.49 -11.65 -11.70
C ASN A 45 5.70 -12.38 -12.33
N PRO A 46 5.70 -12.61 -13.66
CA PRO A 46 6.77 -13.40 -14.30
C PRO A 46 8.13 -12.71 -14.28
N VAL A 47 8.18 -11.40 -14.08
CA VAL A 47 9.44 -10.64 -13.97
C VAL A 47 9.86 -10.38 -12.52
N ALA A 48 9.28 -11.11 -11.57
CA ALA A 48 9.68 -11.03 -10.16
C ALA A 48 11.17 -11.40 -10.01
N THR A 49 11.90 -10.56 -9.29
CA THR A 49 13.38 -10.56 -9.32
C THR A 49 14.05 -11.64 -8.47
N THR A 50 13.32 -12.23 -7.52
CA THR A 50 13.88 -13.17 -6.55
C THR A 50 13.47 -14.63 -6.79
N THR A 51 12.56 -14.90 -7.74
CA THR A 51 12.08 -16.25 -8.03
C THR A 51 12.41 -16.66 -9.46
N THR A 52 13.04 -17.82 -9.64
CA THR A 52 13.19 -18.44 -10.95
C THR A 52 11.89 -19.14 -11.34
N GLU A 53 11.71 -19.40 -12.63
CA GLU A 53 10.54 -20.13 -13.14
C GLU A 53 10.33 -21.45 -12.40
N ARG A 54 11.39 -22.22 -12.23
CA ARG A 54 11.35 -23.50 -11.51
C ARG A 54 10.89 -23.34 -10.05
N VAL A 55 11.36 -22.31 -9.36
CA VAL A 55 10.94 -22.04 -7.97
C VAL A 55 9.46 -21.65 -7.95
N ARG A 56 9.01 -20.81 -8.88
CA ARG A 56 7.59 -20.45 -9.00
C ARG A 56 6.69 -21.68 -9.14
N ASP A 57 7.08 -22.61 -10.03
CA ASP A 57 6.29 -23.82 -10.30
C ASP A 57 6.20 -24.71 -9.05
N VAL A 58 7.28 -24.83 -8.31
CA VAL A 58 7.29 -25.58 -7.04
C VAL A 58 6.38 -24.91 -6.00
N LEU A 59 6.46 -23.59 -5.85
CA LEU A 59 5.64 -22.86 -4.90
C LEU A 59 4.14 -22.92 -5.29
N ALA A 60 3.83 -22.78 -6.58
CA ALA A 60 2.47 -22.92 -7.10
C ALA A 60 1.92 -24.32 -6.83
N SER A 61 2.73 -25.36 -7.05
CA SER A 61 2.33 -26.75 -6.78
C SER A 61 2.10 -27.00 -5.28
N ALA A 62 2.93 -26.42 -4.42
CA ALA A 62 2.77 -26.53 -2.96
C ALA A 62 1.45 -25.88 -2.51
N LEU A 63 1.15 -24.67 -3.00
CA LEU A 63 -0.08 -23.96 -2.67
C LEU A 63 -1.33 -24.68 -3.19
N ALA A 64 -1.24 -25.28 -4.38
CA ALA A 64 -2.34 -26.04 -4.99
C ALA A 64 -2.71 -27.33 -4.24
N ALA A 65 -1.86 -27.77 -3.32
CA ALA A 65 -2.18 -28.92 -2.45
C ALA A 65 -3.25 -28.59 -1.41
N ASP A 66 -3.34 -27.33 -0.98
CA ASP A 66 -4.26 -26.90 0.08
C ASP A 66 -5.40 -25.99 -0.43
N VAL A 67 -5.22 -25.33 -1.58
CA VAL A 67 -6.19 -24.40 -2.14
C VAL A 67 -6.58 -24.86 -3.56
N ALA A 68 -7.87 -24.99 -3.82
CA ALA A 68 -8.37 -25.22 -5.18
C ALA A 68 -8.16 -23.91 -5.98
N MET A 69 -7.05 -23.80 -6.69
CA MET A 69 -6.67 -22.54 -7.29
C MET A 69 -6.28 -22.61 -8.76
N GLU A 70 -6.46 -21.49 -9.43
CA GLU A 70 -5.94 -21.24 -10.76
C GLU A 70 -4.71 -20.33 -10.65
N THR A 71 -3.77 -20.49 -11.57
CA THR A 71 -2.57 -19.65 -11.64
C THR A 71 -2.65 -18.77 -12.89
N VAL A 72 -2.48 -17.46 -12.69
CA VAL A 72 -2.49 -16.46 -13.77
C VAL A 72 -1.21 -15.61 -13.71
N LEU A 73 -0.55 -15.48 -14.87
CA LEU A 73 0.62 -14.61 -14.98
C LEU A 73 0.19 -13.18 -15.30
N THR A 74 0.77 -12.19 -14.63
CA THR A 74 0.53 -10.79 -15.03
C THR A 74 1.17 -10.51 -16.39
N LYS A 75 0.45 -9.76 -17.22
CA LYS A 75 0.89 -9.41 -18.60
C LYS A 75 1.64 -8.06 -18.63
N GLY A 76 1.50 -7.25 -17.59
CA GLY A 76 2.12 -5.93 -17.51
C GLY A 76 1.51 -5.09 -16.39
N ARG A 77 1.86 -3.83 -16.38
CA ARG A 77 1.37 -2.85 -15.39
C ARG A 77 -0.14 -2.70 -15.53
N GLY A 78 -0.85 -2.67 -14.40
CA GLY A 78 -2.31 -2.57 -14.31
C GLY A 78 -3.05 -3.90 -14.36
N HIS A 79 -2.45 -4.96 -14.91
CA HIS A 79 -3.12 -6.26 -14.99
C HIS A 79 -3.43 -6.86 -13.61
N GLY A 80 -2.63 -6.54 -12.59
CA GLY A 80 -2.91 -6.92 -11.21
C GLY A 80 -4.21 -6.30 -10.68
N VAL A 81 -4.53 -5.07 -11.09
CA VAL A 81 -5.79 -4.40 -10.72
C VAL A 81 -6.98 -5.16 -11.32
N GLU A 82 -6.92 -5.45 -12.62
CA GLU A 82 -7.97 -6.20 -13.33
C GLU A 82 -8.20 -7.58 -12.70
N LEU A 83 -7.12 -8.28 -12.34
CA LEU A 83 -7.18 -9.59 -11.70
C LEU A 83 -7.78 -9.50 -10.29
N GLY A 84 -7.39 -8.49 -9.50
CA GLY A 84 -7.94 -8.24 -8.16
C GLY A 84 -9.44 -7.98 -8.20
N ALA A 85 -9.91 -7.11 -9.11
CA ALA A 85 -11.33 -6.83 -9.32
C ALA A 85 -12.08 -8.11 -9.73
N ARG A 86 -11.53 -8.88 -10.64
CA ARG A 86 -12.09 -10.16 -11.06
C ARG A 86 -12.19 -11.19 -9.94
N UNK A 87 -11.31 -11.17 -9.07
CA UNK A 87 -11.33 -11.95 -8.08
C UNK A 87 -12.39 -11.76 -7.25
N VAL A 88 -12.81 -10.56 -6.97
CA VAL A 88 -14.02 -10.18 -6.21
C VAL A 88 -15.30 -10.66 -6.90
N GLU A 89 -15.44 -10.37 -8.16
CA GLU A 89 -16.61 -10.80 -8.97
C GLU A 89 -16.82 -12.32 -8.97
N LEU A 90 -15.74 -13.09 -8.98
CA LEU A 90 -15.79 -14.57 -8.98
C LEU A 90 -16.08 -15.14 -7.57
N GLY A 91 -16.02 -14.29 -6.55
CA GLY A 91 -16.27 -14.71 -5.17
C GLY A 91 -15.26 -15.76 -4.70
N VAL A 92 -13.98 -15.62 -5.06
CA VAL A 92 -12.93 -16.51 -4.53
C VAL A 92 -12.68 -16.19 -3.05
N ASP A 93 -12.16 -17.16 -2.31
CA ASP A 93 -11.90 -16.99 -0.88
C ASP A 93 -10.56 -16.30 -0.62
N VAL A 94 -9.56 -16.55 -1.51
CA VAL A 94 -8.21 -16.01 -1.35
C VAL A 94 -7.60 -15.65 -2.70
N VAL A 95 -6.89 -14.52 -2.74
CA VAL A 95 -6.03 -14.12 -3.86
C VAL A 95 -4.59 -14.14 -3.35
N ILE A 96 -3.75 -14.97 -3.94
CA ILE A 96 -2.35 -15.13 -3.55
C ILE A 96 -1.47 -14.36 -4.54
N ALA A 97 -0.78 -13.33 -4.08
CA ALA A 97 0.14 -12.52 -4.87
C ALA A 97 1.55 -13.09 -4.77
N LEU A 98 2.09 -13.68 -5.83
CA LEU A 98 3.50 -14.05 -5.93
C LEU A 98 4.23 -12.97 -6.73
N GLY A 99 4.80 -11.99 -6.04
CA GLY A 99 5.41 -10.83 -6.66
C GLY A 99 6.04 -9.87 -5.66
N GLY A 100 6.41 -8.70 -6.13
CA GLY A 100 6.90 -7.61 -5.27
C GLY A 100 5.78 -6.65 -4.86
N ASP A 101 6.15 -5.62 -4.11
CA ASP A 101 5.22 -4.62 -3.54
C ASP A 101 4.30 -3.98 -4.59
N GLY A 102 4.80 -3.73 -5.81
CA GLY A 102 3.97 -3.20 -6.90
C GLY A 102 2.85 -4.16 -7.33
N THR A 103 3.13 -5.47 -7.39
CA THR A 103 2.11 -6.48 -7.70
C THR A 103 1.06 -6.54 -6.58
N VAL A 104 1.52 -6.49 -5.34
CA VAL A 104 0.63 -6.45 -4.15
C VAL A 104 -0.25 -5.21 -4.19
N ASN A 105 0.33 -4.03 -4.49
CA ASN A 105 -0.43 -2.78 -4.57
C ASN A 105 -1.49 -2.83 -5.68
N GLU A 106 -1.15 -3.33 -6.88
CA GLU A 106 -2.12 -3.48 -7.97
C GLU A 106 -3.29 -4.38 -7.57
N ILE A 107 -2.99 -5.57 -7.00
CA ILE A 107 -4.03 -6.51 -6.55
C ILE A 107 -4.91 -5.86 -5.47
N THR A 108 -4.30 -5.17 -4.50
CA THR A 108 -5.03 -4.44 -3.45
C THR A 108 -5.99 -3.42 -4.05
N ASN A 109 -5.54 -2.66 -5.04
CA ASN A 109 -6.39 -1.67 -5.73
C ASN A 109 -7.53 -2.34 -6.50
N GLY A 110 -7.33 -3.52 -7.05
CA GLY A 110 -8.41 -4.30 -7.67
C GLY A 110 -9.40 -4.84 -6.65
N LEU A 111 -8.90 -5.40 -5.54
CA LEU A 111 -9.77 -5.93 -4.47
C LEU A 111 -10.63 -4.83 -3.83
N LEU A 112 -10.10 -3.62 -3.74
CA LEU A 112 -10.75 -2.49 -3.10
C LEU A 112 -11.29 -1.46 -4.13
N GLN A 113 -11.47 -1.85 -5.38
CA GLN A 113 -11.91 -0.94 -6.46
C GLN A 113 -13.22 -0.24 -6.12
N ASN A 114 -14.15 -0.95 -5.50
CA ASN A 114 -15.46 -0.44 -5.07
C ASN A 114 -15.52 -0.19 -3.56
N GLY A 115 -14.38 0.03 -2.93
CA GLY A 115 -14.27 0.21 -1.48
C GLY A 115 -14.07 -1.10 -0.72
N PRO A 116 -13.93 -1.03 0.61
CA PRO A 116 -13.78 -2.21 1.46
C PRO A 116 -15.00 -3.14 1.40
N ILE A 117 -14.74 -4.45 1.39
CA ILE A 117 -15.77 -5.49 1.31
C ILE A 117 -15.65 -6.39 2.55
N ASP A 118 -16.73 -6.53 3.31
CA ASP A 118 -16.69 -7.32 4.55
C ASP A 118 -16.38 -8.79 4.30
N ASP A 119 -17.00 -9.42 3.33
CA ASP A 119 -16.79 -10.83 2.98
C ASP A 119 -15.99 -11.01 1.68
N GLY A 120 -15.18 -10.04 1.33
CA GLY A 120 -14.33 -10.10 0.14
C GLY A 120 -13.17 -11.10 0.27
N PRO A 121 -12.50 -11.41 -0.85
CA PRO A 121 -11.34 -12.30 -0.84
C PRO A 121 -10.25 -11.84 0.12
N ALA A 122 -9.60 -12.78 0.80
CA ALA A 122 -8.40 -12.47 1.57
C ALA A 122 -7.19 -12.34 0.64
N LEU A 123 -6.32 -11.36 0.90
CA LEU A 123 -5.05 -11.23 0.21
C LEU A 123 -3.98 -12.03 0.96
N ALA A 124 -3.30 -12.92 0.25
CA ALA A 124 -2.12 -13.63 0.72
C ALA A 124 -0.93 -13.22 -0.13
N VAL A 125 0.27 -13.19 0.45
CA VAL A 125 1.45 -12.69 -0.27
C VAL A 125 2.63 -13.65 -0.14
N VAL A 126 3.22 -14.02 -1.28
CA VAL A 126 4.51 -14.70 -1.36
C VAL A 126 5.53 -13.69 -1.93
N PRO A 127 6.56 -13.32 -1.17
CA PRO A 127 7.51 -12.28 -1.59
C PRO A 127 8.32 -12.70 -2.81
N GLY A 128 8.19 -11.97 -3.91
CA GLY A 128 8.92 -12.21 -5.17
C GLY A 128 9.77 -11.03 -5.63
N GLY A 129 9.68 -9.90 -4.95
CA GLY A 129 10.42 -8.68 -5.28
C GLY A 129 11.70 -8.51 -4.46
N SER A 130 12.36 -7.38 -4.66
CA SER A 130 13.63 -7.09 -4.00
C SER A 130 13.48 -6.62 -2.54
N THR A 131 12.37 -5.98 -2.18
CA THR A 131 12.18 -5.35 -0.87
C THR A 131 11.09 -6.05 -0.06
N ASN A 132 9.93 -6.28 -0.69
CA ASN A 132 8.78 -7.01 -0.14
C ASN A 132 8.34 -6.43 1.22
N VAL A 133 8.16 -5.10 1.25
CA VAL A 133 7.85 -4.37 2.49
C VAL A 133 6.54 -4.89 3.08
N PHE A 134 5.50 -5.01 2.26
CA PHE A 134 4.18 -5.42 2.71
C PHE A 134 4.18 -6.83 3.30
N ALA A 135 4.76 -7.83 2.61
CA ALA A 135 4.83 -9.22 3.09
C ALA A 135 5.56 -9.30 4.43
N ARG A 136 6.69 -8.59 4.53
CA ARG A 136 7.51 -8.58 5.76
C ARG A 136 6.83 -7.81 6.90
N ALA A 137 6.04 -6.79 6.59
CA ALA A 137 5.24 -6.06 7.59
C ALA A 137 4.08 -6.93 8.13
N LEU A 138 3.59 -7.89 7.34
CA LEU A 138 2.65 -8.91 7.82
C LEU A 138 3.31 -9.99 8.68
N GLY A 139 4.65 -10.05 8.72
CA GLY A 139 5.41 -11.00 9.51
C GLY A 139 6.05 -12.13 8.72
N TYR A 140 5.84 -12.17 7.41
CA TYR A 140 6.41 -13.22 6.56
C TYR A 140 7.92 -13.08 6.36
N SER A 141 8.59 -14.22 6.22
CA SER A 141 10.00 -14.28 5.82
C SER A 141 10.25 -13.57 4.49
N ALA A 142 11.44 -13.02 4.30
CA ALA A 142 11.85 -12.45 3.01
C ALA A 142 12.13 -13.54 1.96
N SER A 143 12.31 -14.79 2.37
CA SER A 143 12.52 -15.94 1.50
C SER A 143 11.18 -16.43 0.93
N PRO A 144 11.01 -16.48 -0.41
CA PRO A 144 9.76 -16.99 -0.99
C PRO A 144 9.39 -18.41 -0.53
N VAL A 145 10.38 -19.27 -0.33
CA VAL A 145 10.17 -20.66 0.09
C VAL A 145 9.67 -20.74 1.53
N GLU A 146 10.34 -20.03 2.45
CA GLU A 146 9.94 -19.97 3.86
C GLU A 146 8.54 -19.32 4.00
N ALA A 147 8.34 -18.18 3.34
CA ALA A 147 7.06 -17.47 3.36
C ALA A 147 5.92 -18.33 2.81
N THR A 148 6.17 -19.18 1.81
CA THR A 148 5.15 -20.13 1.32
C THR A 148 4.78 -21.16 2.37
N GLY A 149 5.77 -21.67 3.12
CA GLY A 149 5.51 -22.57 4.26
C GLY A 149 4.67 -21.90 5.34
N GLU A 150 5.05 -20.69 5.73
CA GLU A 150 4.32 -19.88 6.72
C GLU A 150 2.88 -19.59 6.26
N LEU A 151 2.70 -19.31 4.97
CA LEU A 151 1.38 -19.07 4.37
C LEU A 151 0.52 -20.34 4.38
N LEU A 152 1.09 -21.50 4.04
CA LEU A 152 0.38 -22.78 4.08
C LEU A 152 -0.11 -23.10 5.50
N ASP A 153 0.73 -22.87 6.50
CA ASP A 153 0.35 -23.06 7.90
C ASP A 153 -0.77 -22.09 8.30
N ALA A 154 -0.68 -20.81 7.88
CA ALA A 154 -1.73 -19.82 8.14
C ALA A 154 -3.06 -20.21 7.50
N LEU A 155 -3.03 -20.73 6.26
CA LEU A 155 -4.23 -21.20 5.56
C LEU A 155 -4.87 -22.42 6.25
N ARG A 156 -4.05 -23.38 6.65
CA ARG A 156 -4.52 -24.60 7.37
C ARG A 156 -5.12 -24.29 8.73
N GLU A 157 -4.56 -23.31 9.43
CA GLU A 157 -5.03 -22.86 10.75
C GLU A 157 -6.17 -21.85 10.66
N GLY A 158 -6.54 -21.40 9.45
CA GLY A 158 -7.58 -20.39 9.25
C GLY A 158 -7.20 -19.02 9.75
N ARG A 159 -5.88 -18.73 9.83
CA ARG A 159 -5.40 -17.42 10.31
C ARG A 159 -5.65 -16.34 9.27
N SER A 160 -6.50 -15.42 9.58
CA SER A 160 -6.71 -14.23 8.78
C SER A 160 -7.05 -13.06 9.70
N ARG A 161 -6.69 -11.85 9.27
CA ARG A 161 -7.08 -10.63 9.98
C ARG A 161 -7.40 -9.51 9.01
N ARG A 162 -8.10 -8.51 9.49
CA ARG A 162 -8.36 -7.31 8.70
C ARG A 162 -7.37 -6.22 9.12
N ILE A 163 -6.76 -5.60 8.13
CA ILE A 163 -5.77 -4.54 8.31
C ILE A 163 -6.30 -3.21 7.77
N SER A 164 -5.80 -2.13 8.34
CA SER A 164 -6.06 -0.79 7.83
C SER A 164 -5.24 -0.53 6.56
N ILE A 165 -5.80 0.25 5.65
CA ILE A 165 -5.17 0.62 4.38
C ILE A 165 -5.36 2.12 4.17
N GLY A 166 -4.34 2.79 3.65
CA GLY A 166 -4.44 4.19 3.28
C GLY A 166 -4.98 4.37 1.86
N ARG A 167 -5.76 5.43 1.63
CA ARG A 167 -6.21 5.83 0.31
C ARG A 167 -5.69 7.24 0.03
N ALA A 168 -5.14 7.46 -1.16
CA ALA A 168 -4.69 8.75 -1.64
C ALA A 168 -5.62 9.24 -2.74
N GLU A 169 -6.01 10.51 -2.66
CA GLU A 169 -6.76 11.22 -3.68
C GLU A 169 -5.91 12.39 -4.18
N TYR A 170 -5.70 12.46 -5.49
CA TYR A 170 -4.86 13.47 -6.14
C TYR A 170 -5.32 13.71 -7.59
N GLY A 171 -5.54 14.95 -7.96
CA GLY A 171 -6.19 15.27 -9.23
C GLY A 171 -7.58 14.63 -9.30
N ASP A 172 -7.86 13.92 -10.38
CA ASP A 172 -9.11 13.16 -10.57
C ASP A 172 -8.92 11.66 -10.25
N GLU A 173 -7.82 11.30 -9.60
CA GLU A 173 -7.47 9.90 -9.31
C GLU A 173 -7.59 9.59 -7.82
N GLY A 174 -7.98 8.34 -7.51
CA GLY A 174 -7.94 7.80 -6.16
C GLY A 174 -7.29 6.43 -6.16
N ARG A 175 -6.36 6.19 -5.23
CA ARG A 175 -5.61 4.93 -5.20
C ARG A 175 -5.26 4.51 -3.78
N TRP A 176 -5.35 3.19 -3.53
CA TRP A 176 -5.00 2.58 -2.24
C TRP A 176 -3.49 2.35 -2.14
N PHE A 177 -2.92 2.63 -0.97
CA PHE A 177 -1.50 2.34 -0.69
C PHE A 177 -1.36 1.44 0.53
N THR A 178 -0.42 0.51 0.42
CA THR A 178 -0.29 -0.56 1.41
C THR A 178 0.65 -0.23 2.56
N PHE A 179 1.75 0.50 2.30
CA PHE A 179 2.71 0.80 3.36
C PHE A 179 3.20 2.24 3.39
N CYS A 180 3.36 2.92 2.26
CA CYS A 180 3.84 4.31 2.34
C CYS A 180 3.41 5.21 1.18
N PHE A 181 3.38 6.50 1.47
CA PHE A 181 3.18 7.58 0.52
C PHE A 181 4.22 8.67 0.79
N GLY A 182 4.70 9.35 -0.26
CA GLY A 182 5.68 10.42 -0.13
C GLY A 182 5.44 11.58 -1.07
N ILE A 183 5.72 12.80 -0.58
CA ILE A 183 5.62 14.03 -1.38
C ILE A 183 6.94 14.81 -1.32
N GLY A 184 7.36 15.35 -2.45
CA GLY A 184 8.54 16.19 -2.57
C GLY A 184 9.82 15.41 -2.81
N LEU A 185 10.85 15.62 -1.98
CA LEU A 185 12.19 15.05 -2.19
C LEU A 185 12.18 13.51 -2.27
N ASP A 186 11.41 12.86 -1.41
CA ASP A 186 11.29 11.40 -1.38
C ASP A 186 10.81 10.86 -2.74
N ALA A 187 9.75 11.44 -3.28
CA ALA A 187 9.18 11.06 -4.57
C ALA A 187 10.14 11.32 -5.74
N ARG A 188 10.94 12.40 -5.68
CA ARG A 188 11.99 12.67 -6.68
C ARG A 188 13.05 11.56 -6.70
N VAL A 189 13.43 11.05 -5.55
CA VAL A 189 14.40 9.95 -5.43
C VAL A 189 13.83 8.68 -6.05
N VAL A 190 12.56 8.38 -5.78
CA VAL A 190 11.85 7.22 -6.37
C VAL A 190 11.78 7.35 -7.90
N ALA A 191 11.37 8.52 -8.41
CA ALA A 191 11.30 8.77 -9.86
C ALA A 191 12.63 8.50 -10.57
N GLN A 192 13.75 8.98 -9.98
CA GLN A 192 15.08 8.74 -10.55
C GLN A 192 15.52 7.27 -10.43
N ALA A 193 15.14 6.60 -9.35
CA ALA A 193 15.44 5.17 -9.17
C ALA A 193 14.70 4.35 -10.23
N GLU A 194 13.44 4.68 -10.52
CA GLU A 194 12.66 4.03 -11.59
C GLU A 194 13.28 4.25 -12.98
N GLU A 195 13.69 5.46 -13.28
CA GLU A 195 14.35 5.78 -14.55
C GLU A 195 15.64 4.98 -14.73
N LYS A 196 16.44 4.85 -13.67
CA LYS A 196 17.68 4.04 -13.70
C LYS A 196 17.37 2.55 -13.85
N ARG A 197 16.27 2.06 -13.23
CA ARG A 197 15.80 0.68 -13.39
C ARG A 197 15.39 0.40 -14.85
N ARG A 198 14.66 1.32 -15.48
CA ARG A 198 14.32 1.20 -16.93
C ARG A 198 15.55 1.12 -17.81
N LYS A 199 16.67 1.77 -17.38
CA LYS A 199 17.98 1.72 -18.08
C LYS A 199 18.82 0.48 -17.68
N GLY A 200 18.22 -0.52 -17.02
CA GLY A 200 18.86 -1.81 -16.69
C GLY A 200 19.78 -1.80 -15.47
N ARG A 201 19.78 -0.75 -14.67
CA ARG A 201 20.61 -0.68 -13.46
C ARG A 201 19.89 -1.31 -12.26
N ARG A 202 20.59 -2.16 -11.53
CA ARG A 202 20.06 -2.74 -10.29
C ARG A 202 19.99 -1.68 -9.19
N ASN A 203 18.90 -1.67 -8.46
CA ASN A 203 18.75 -0.82 -7.28
C ASN A 203 19.71 -1.27 -6.18
N SER A 204 20.45 -0.32 -5.63
CA SER A 204 21.25 -0.54 -4.44
C SER A 204 21.00 0.59 -3.44
N ALA A 205 21.12 0.29 -2.16
CA ALA A 205 21.01 1.26 -1.08
C ALA A 205 21.95 2.47 -1.29
N GLY A 206 23.15 2.21 -1.77
CA GLY A 206 24.12 3.25 -2.09
C GLY A 206 23.66 4.17 -3.22
N LEU A 207 23.01 3.63 -4.23
CA LEU A 207 22.45 4.42 -5.33
C LEU A 207 21.32 5.35 -4.81
N PHE A 208 20.45 4.82 -3.95
CA PHE A 208 19.34 5.57 -3.35
C PHE A 208 19.89 6.75 -2.51
N LEU A 209 20.84 6.49 -1.61
CA LEU A 209 21.45 7.52 -0.77
C LEU A 209 22.19 8.58 -1.59
N ARG A 210 22.95 8.18 -2.62
CA ARG A 210 23.65 9.11 -3.51
C ARG A 210 22.68 9.96 -4.32
N THR A 211 21.57 9.39 -4.74
CA THR A 211 20.51 10.12 -5.47
C THR A 211 19.86 11.14 -4.53
N ALA A 212 19.52 10.75 -3.32
CA ALA A 212 18.96 11.65 -2.30
C ALA A 212 19.91 12.81 -1.99
N ALA A 213 21.19 12.54 -1.75
CA ALA A 213 22.21 13.57 -1.50
C ALA A 213 22.35 14.52 -2.69
N GLY A 214 22.39 13.98 -3.92
CA GLY A 214 22.47 14.78 -5.14
C GLY A 214 21.25 15.68 -5.36
N GLN A 215 20.06 15.22 -4.98
CA GLN A 215 18.85 16.04 -5.06
C GLN A 215 18.86 17.18 -4.05
N VAL A 216 19.31 16.92 -2.83
CA VAL A 216 19.43 17.97 -1.79
C VAL A 216 20.39 19.06 -2.22
N THR A 217 21.51 18.71 -2.85
CA THR A 217 22.51 19.71 -3.29
C THR A 217 22.06 20.53 -4.51
N ARG A 218 21.29 19.93 -5.43
CA ARG A 218 20.81 20.59 -6.65
C ARG A 218 19.50 21.35 -6.44
N GLY A 219 18.64 20.83 -5.56
CA GLY A 219 17.29 21.34 -5.34
C GLY A 219 17.05 21.91 -3.95
N ALA A 220 18.11 22.35 -3.26
CA ALA A 220 17.97 23.05 -1.99
C ALA A 220 17.21 24.36 -2.23
N ASP A 221 15.90 24.24 -2.22
CA ASP A 221 14.99 25.35 -2.36
C ASP A 221 15.26 26.33 -1.19
N ARG A 222 15.84 27.44 -1.51
CA ARG A 222 16.17 28.49 -0.53
C ARG A 222 14.95 29.31 -0.14
N GLY A 223 13.78 28.96 -0.72
CA GLY A 223 12.51 29.61 -0.46
C GLY A 223 11.80 29.13 0.82
N ALA A 224 10.61 29.60 1.01
CA ALA A 224 9.70 29.15 2.05
C ALA A 224 9.30 27.69 1.79
N PRO A 225 8.97 26.89 2.83
CA PRO A 225 8.47 25.54 2.63
C PRO A 225 7.20 25.54 1.77
N PRO A 226 7.16 24.76 0.68
CA PRO A 226 6.09 24.90 -0.33
C PRO A 226 4.80 24.16 -0.03
N ILE A 227 4.70 23.42 1.09
CA ILE A 227 3.55 22.56 1.38
C ILE A 227 2.87 23.02 2.66
N THR A 228 1.59 23.31 2.60
CA THR A 228 0.71 23.42 3.77
C THR A 228 0.27 22.00 4.17
N LEU A 229 0.44 21.67 5.43
CA LEU A 229 0.04 20.40 6.02
C LEU A 229 -1.20 20.59 6.88
N GLU A 230 -2.23 19.82 6.60
CA GLU A 230 -3.43 19.72 7.44
C GLU A 230 -3.55 18.27 7.93
N THR A 231 -3.90 18.07 9.20
CA THR A 231 -4.07 16.72 9.77
C THR A 231 -5.29 16.66 10.68
N THR A 232 -6.02 15.55 10.62
CA THR A 232 -7.13 15.23 11.52
C THR A 232 -6.80 13.92 12.22
N ASP A 233 -6.85 13.91 13.54
CA ASP A 233 -6.55 12.71 14.33
C ASP A 233 -7.71 11.71 14.25
N ALA A 234 -7.40 10.42 14.29
CA ALA A 234 -8.39 9.35 14.20
C ALA A 234 -9.42 9.41 15.34
N HIS A 235 -8.98 9.82 16.54
CA HIS A 235 -9.84 9.93 17.70
C HIS A 235 -10.83 11.12 17.66
N SER A 236 -10.65 12.07 16.75
CA SER A 236 -11.53 13.24 16.61
C SER A 236 -12.73 13.01 15.69
N LEU A 237 -12.77 11.88 14.99
CA LEU A 237 -13.90 11.55 14.10
C LEU A 237 -15.02 10.86 14.90
N PRO A 238 -16.30 11.17 14.64
CA PRO A 238 -17.42 10.44 15.23
C PRO A 238 -17.36 8.96 14.85
N VAL A 239 -17.67 8.07 15.79
CA VAL A 239 -17.57 6.62 15.62
C VAL A 239 -18.41 6.10 14.43
N ASP A 240 -19.44 6.85 14.03
CA ASP A 240 -20.34 6.50 12.92
C ASP A 240 -19.98 7.18 11.59
N ALA A 241 -18.90 7.94 11.53
CA ALA A 241 -18.43 8.55 10.29
C ALA A 241 -17.58 7.57 9.48
N ALA A 242 -18.21 6.50 9.00
CA ALA A 242 -17.71 5.82 7.82
C ALA A 242 -17.79 6.84 6.68
N LEU A 243 -16.65 7.45 6.33
CA LEU A 243 -16.62 8.37 5.20
C LEU A 243 -17.09 7.61 3.95
N PRO A 244 -18.16 8.06 3.28
CA PRO A 244 -18.59 7.40 2.05
C PRO A 244 -17.46 7.46 1.02
N ALA A 245 -17.32 6.39 0.24
CA ALA A 245 -16.25 6.26 -0.76
C ALA A 245 -16.28 7.37 -1.84
N ASP A 246 -17.38 8.15 -1.89
CA ASP A 246 -17.61 9.21 -2.88
C ASP A 246 -17.72 10.61 -2.28
N ALA A 247 -17.23 10.82 -1.05
CA ALA A 247 -17.28 12.17 -0.45
C ALA A 247 -16.19 13.08 -1.03
N ALA A 248 -16.45 13.60 -2.23
CA ALA A 248 -15.80 14.81 -2.68
C ALA A 248 -16.30 15.96 -1.79
N LEU A 249 -15.43 16.58 -1.02
CA LEU A 249 -15.78 17.78 -0.26
C LEU A 249 -16.24 18.88 -1.23
N PRO A 250 -17.41 19.52 -1.02
CA PRO A 250 -17.84 20.58 -1.92
C PRO A 250 -16.88 21.76 -1.87
N ALA A 251 -16.49 22.24 -3.04
CA ALA A 251 -15.50 23.31 -3.22
C ALA A 251 -16.00 24.70 -2.80
N ASP A 252 -17.19 24.81 -2.24
CA ASP A 252 -17.78 26.12 -1.90
C ASP A 252 -18.65 26.05 -0.64
N ALA A 253 -17.98 26.11 0.51
CA ALA A 253 -18.67 26.35 1.78
C ALA A 253 -18.37 27.78 2.26
N SER A 254 -19.10 28.74 1.72
CA SER A 254 -19.14 30.08 2.30
C SER A 254 -19.87 30.02 3.65
N VAL A 255 -19.16 30.30 4.73
CA VAL A 255 -19.70 30.35 6.08
C VAL A 255 -20.55 31.62 6.24
N PRO A 256 -21.83 31.53 6.62
CA PRO A 256 -22.60 32.75 6.98
C PRO A 256 -22.11 33.26 8.33
N ALA A 257 -21.79 34.55 8.36
CA ALA A 257 -21.50 35.24 9.61
C ALA A 257 -22.83 35.63 10.26
N ASP A 258 -23.22 34.99 11.35
CA ASP A 258 -23.81 35.68 12.52
C ASP A 258 -24.18 34.75 13.69
N SER A 259 -23.92 35.31 14.86
CA SER A 259 -24.53 35.14 16.18
C SER A 259 -24.29 33.83 16.98
N GLY A 260 -23.71 34.04 18.16
CA GLY A 260 -23.88 33.25 19.35
C GLY A 260 -22.62 32.61 19.93
N GLN A 261 -21.99 33.32 20.85
CA GLN A 261 -20.96 32.78 21.74
C GLN A 261 -21.40 31.50 22.41
N ALA A 262 -20.72 30.42 22.10
CA ALA A 262 -20.60 29.27 22.96
C ALA A 262 -19.13 28.83 22.86
N ASP A 263 -18.45 28.90 23.99
CA ASP A 263 -17.05 28.54 24.13
C ASP A 263 -16.84 27.05 23.85
N ALA A 264 -16.66 26.72 22.54
CA ALA A 264 -16.04 25.47 22.14
C ALA A 264 -14.62 25.84 21.71
N GLU A 265 -13.65 25.49 22.52
CA GLU A 265 -12.25 25.53 22.11
C GLU A 265 -12.11 24.64 20.85
N ALA A 266 -12.31 25.25 19.70
CA ALA A 266 -11.88 24.65 18.44
C ALA A 266 -10.36 24.55 18.53
N ALA A 267 -9.84 23.33 18.65
CA ALA A 267 -8.42 23.07 18.47
C ALA A 267 -8.10 23.49 17.05
N GLY A 268 -7.68 24.73 16.87
CA GLY A 268 -7.31 25.29 15.60
C GLY A 268 -6.18 24.47 15.00
N SER A 269 -6.41 23.88 13.85
CA SER A 269 -5.36 23.25 13.06
C SER A 269 -4.36 24.35 12.67
N ALA A 270 -3.27 24.45 13.42
CA ALA A 270 -2.23 25.40 13.08
C ALA A 270 -1.66 25.01 11.73
N GLU A 271 -1.87 25.86 10.76
CA GLU A 271 -1.37 25.69 9.39
C GLU A 271 0.14 25.49 9.43
N GLU A 272 0.60 24.27 9.20
CA GLU A 272 2.00 23.89 9.34
C GLU A 272 2.68 23.79 7.96
N ARG A 273 3.75 24.56 7.77
CA ARG A 273 4.48 24.57 6.48
C ARG A 273 5.63 23.57 6.52
N ILE A 274 5.67 22.69 5.52
CA ILE A 274 6.70 21.65 5.37
C ILE A 274 7.28 21.65 3.95
N ALA A 275 8.43 21.01 3.79
CA ALA A 275 9.14 20.93 2.50
C ALA A 275 9.18 19.51 1.92
N LEU A 276 8.88 18.50 2.74
CA LEU A 276 8.68 17.11 2.30
C LEU A 276 7.84 16.36 3.35
N GLY A 277 7.13 15.34 2.90
CA GLY A 277 6.40 14.44 3.79
C GLY A 277 6.55 12.98 3.37
N ILE A 278 6.62 12.09 4.37
CA ILE A 278 6.55 10.64 4.23
C ILE A 278 5.43 10.18 5.15
N VAL A 279 4.44 9.51 4.59
CA VAL A 279 3.33 8.93 5.35
C VAL A 279 3.47 7.42 5.33
N CYS A 280 3.30 6.79 6.47
CA CYS A 280 3.40 5.34 6.63
C CYS A 280 2.07 4.78 7.15
N ASN A 281 1.55 3.77 6.47
CA ASN A 281 0.42 2.96 6.92
C ASN A 281 0.86 1.82 7.84
N THR A 282 2.14 1.45 7.74
CA THR A 282 2.77 0.43 8.59
C THR A 282 4.29 0.64 8.63
N ARG A 283 4.98 -0.14 9.46
CA ARG A 283 6.45 -0.15 9.55
C ARG A 283 7.02 -1.48 9.09
N PRO A 284 8.23 -1.49 8.54
CA PRO A 284 9.08 -0.33 8.26
C PRO A 284 8.66 0.43 6.98
N TRP A 285 9.17 1.63 6.81
CA TRP A 285 9.01 2.41 5.57
C TRP A 285 9.64 1.69 4.36
N THR A 286 10.82 1.09 4.56
CA THR A 286 11.51 0.27 3.55
C THR A 286 12.57 -0.59 4.21
N TYR A 287 13.36 -1.31 3.40
CA TYR A 287 14.51 -2.09 3.88
C TYR A 287 15.78 -1.71 3.12
N LEU A 288 16.88 -1.60 3.82
CA LEU A 288 18.25 -1.60 3.25
C LEU A 288 18.82 -3.00 3.43
N ASN A 289 18.72 -3.82 2.39
CA ASN A 289 18.97 -5.26 2.45
C ASN A 289 18.04 -5.92 3.50
N SER A 290 18.60 -6.45 4.59
CA SER A 290 17.81 -7.03 5.68
C SER A 290 17.41 -6.05 6.78
N ARG A 291 18.07 -4.86 6.83
CA ARG A 291 17.84 -3.88 7.91
C ARG A 291 16.58 -3.06 7.67
N PRO A 292 15.63 -3.03 8.61
CA PRO A 292 14.46 -2.16 8.49
C PRO A 292 14.83 -0.68 8.61
N VAL A 293 14.18 0.16 7.84
CA VAL A 293 14.35 1.61 7.83
C VAL A 293 13.07 2.23 8.41
N LEU A 294 13.17 2.86 9.57
CA LEU A 294 12.01 3.29 10.37
C LEU A 294 11.79 4.80 10.28
N ALA A 295 11.07 5.26 9.25
CA ALA A 295 10.66 6.67 9.15
C ALA A 295 9.60 7.00 10.23
N CYS A 296 8.61 6.12 10.39
CA CYS A 296 7.55 6.21 11.38
C CYS A 296 7.54 4.92 12.21
N PRO A 297 8.28 4.88 13.33
CA PRO A 297 8.43 3.63 14.09
C PRO A 297 7.17 3.17 14.84
N GLU A 298 6.19 4.04 15.02
CA GLU A 298 4.91 3.73 15.67
C GLU A 298 3.86 3.21 14.70
N ALA A 299 4.06 3.40 13.38
CA ALA A 299 3.12 3.01 12.34
C ALA A 299 2.75 1.51 12.40
N SER A 300 1.48 1.22 12.25
CA SER A 300 0.92 -0.13 12.38
C SER A 300 -0.32 -0.28 11.50
N PHE A 301 -0.58 -1.47 11.01
CA PHE A 301 -1.82 -1.80 10.32
C PHE A 301 -3.07 -1.70 11.22
N ASP A 302 -2.88 -1.50 12.53
CA ASP A 302 -3.97 -1.44 13.52
C ASP A 302 -4.27 -0.01 13.99
N THR A 303 -3.50 0.98 13.51
CA THR A 303 -3.65 2.42 13.82
C THR A 303 -3.90 3.22 12.53
N GLY A 304 -4.17 4.51 12.68
CA GLY A 304 -4.26 5.44 11.55
C GLY A 304 -2.90 5.71 10.89
N LEU A 305 -2.86 6.71 10.03
CA LEU A 305 -1.66 7.04 9.26
C LEU A 305 -0.63 7.76 10.15
N ASP A 306 0.64 7.43 9.94
CA ASP A 306 1.75 8.11 10.60
C ASP A 306 2.49 9.02 9.62
N LEU A 307 2.87 10.20 10.07
CA LEU A 307 3.59 11.18 9.26
C LEU A 307 4.96 11.50 9.85
N LEU A 308 5.96 11.50 8.97
CA LEU A 308 7.25 12.14 9.16
C LEU A 308 7.38 13.26 8.12
N ALA A 309 7.54 14.51 8.55
CA ALA A 309 7.79 15.61 7.64
C ALA A 309 8.96 16.47 8.09
N LEU A 310 9.57 17.20 7.14
CA LEU A 310 10.62 18.17 7.43
C LEU A 310 10.15 19.56 7.05
N ARG A 311 10.27 20.51 7.97
CA ARG A 311 9.96 21.92 7.72
C ARG A 311 10.86 22.52 6.64
N ARG A 312 12.15 22.14 6.62
CA ARG A 312 13.13 22.63 5.63
C ARG A 312 14.06 21.52 5.21
N VAL A 313 14.35 21.44 3.91
CA VAL A 313 15.31 20.50 3.34
C VAL A 313 16.68 21.18 3.22
N ARG A 314 17.55 20.88 4.18
CA ARG A 314 18.96 21.27 4.18
C ARG A 314 19.82 20.01 4.27
N LEU A 315 20.99 20.01 3.69
CA LEU A 315 21.86 18.82 3.69
C LEU A 315 22.11 18.30 5.12
N SER A 316 22.40 19.19 6.07
CA SER A 316 22.59 18.82 7.47
C SER A 316 21.35 18.21 8.11
N SER A 317 20.15 18.74 7.81
CA SER A 317 18.89 18.20 8.35
C SER A 317 18.57 16.83 7.74
N VAL A 318 18.78 16.67 6.44
CA VAL A 318 18.56 15.38 5.75
C VAL A 318 19.51 14.30 6.27
N LEU A 319 20.80 14.63 6.42
CA LEU A 319 21.80 13.71 6.98
C LEU A 319 21.48 13.30 8.42
N ARG A 320 21.06 14.28 9.24
CA ARG A 320 20.66 14.02 10.63
C ARG A 320 19.41 13.11 10.67
N THR A 321 18.38 13.44 9.89
CA THR A 321 17.15 12.63 9.81
C THR A 321 17.46 11.21 9.32
N ALA A 322 18.28 11.08 8.28
CA ALA A 322 18.70 9.78 7.76
C ALA A 322 19.46 8.96 8.81
N SER A 323 20.34 9.59 9.60
CA SER A 323 21.06 8.89 10.67
C SER A 323 20.10 8.42 11.78
N GLN A 324 19.07 9.20 12.09
CA GLN A 324 18.06 8.83 13.07
C GLN A 324 17.14 7.69 12.57
N ILE A 325 16.74 7.73 11.29
CA ILE A 325 15.95 6.67 10.63
C ILE A 325 16.72 5.33 10.65
N LEU A 326 18.04 5.40 10.47
CA LEU A 326 18.92 4.24 10.48
C LEU A 326 19.45 3.88 11.89
N GLY A 327 19.06 4.63 12.90
CA GLY A 327 19.58 4.52 14.25
C GLY A 327 18.86 3.53 15.16
N ASP A 328 18.53 3.98 16.34
CA ASP A 328 18.07 3.18 17.49
C ASP A 328 16.56 2.87 17.51
N GLY A 329 15.85 3.18 16.45
CA GLY A 329 14.40 2.91 16.37
C GLY A 329 13.49 3.95 17.01
N ARG A 330 14.04 4.99 17.64
CA ARG A 330 13.22 6.08 18.22
C ARG A 330 12.58 6.97 17.17
N GLY A 331 13.05 6.87 15.93
CA GLY A 331 12.59 7.70 14.83
C GLY A 331 13.15 9.12 14.83
N PRO A 332 12.96 9.84 13.73
CA PRO A 332 13.45 11.22 13.59
C PRO A 332 12.84 12.19 14.59
N HIS A 333 13.66 13.10 15.10
CA HIS A 333 13.24 14.12 16.07
C HIS A 333 14.08 15.38 15.96
N GLY A 334 13.56 16.50 16.50
CA GLY A 334 14.22 17.80 16.51
C GLY A 334 13.34 18.90 15.90
N ARG A 335 13.76 20.16 16.03
CA ARG A 335 12.97 21.35 15.64
C ARG A 335 12.56 21.39 14.18
N ASN A 336 13.30 20.72 13.30
CA ASN A 336 12.99 20.67 11.86
C ASN A 336 12.08 19.50 11.48
N VAL A 337 11.78 18.62 12.42
CA VAL A 337 10.97 17.42 12.22
C VAL A 337 9.55 17.65 12.70
N VAL A 338 8.59 17.25 11.89
CA VAL A 338 7.16 17.16 12.24
C VAL A 338 6.80 15.68 12.24
N ARG A 339 6.13 15.23 13.29
CA ARG A 339 5.59 13.87 13.37
C ARG A 339 4.11 13.95 13.75
N ARG A 340 3.32 13.06 13.15
CA ARG A 340 1.96 12.78 13.57
C ARG A 340 1.82 11.27 13.67
N HIS A 341 1.08 10.81 14.63
CA HIS A 341 0.79 9.40 14.83
C HIS A 341 -0.74 9.25 14.85
N ASP A 342 -1.23 8.18 14.25
CA ASP A 342 -2.64 7.80 14.29
C ASP A 342 -3.57 8.87 13.68
N ALA A 343 -3.17 9.43 12.53
CA ALA A 343 -4.00 10.39 11.79
C ALA A 343 -5.06 9.71 10.95
N ALA A 344 -6.29 10.21 10.98
CA ALA A 344 -7.38 9.77 10.10
C ALA A 344 -7.23 10.35 8.70
N VAL A 345 -6.89 11.64 8.64
CA VAL A 345 -6.72 12.36 7.36
C VAL A 345 -5.45 13.19 7.41
N ILE A 346 -4.70 13.16 6.32
CA ILE A 346 -3.53 14.01 6.09
C ILE A 346 -3.70 14.65 4.72
N ARG A 347 -3.73 15.99 4.67
CA ARG A 347 -3.79 16.73 3.41
C ARG A 347 -2.53 17.54 3.20
N PHE A 348 -2.02 17.49 1.99
CA PHE A 348 -0.88 18.28 1.51
C PHE A 348 -1.37 19.23 0.42
N LEU A 349 -1.29 20.52 0.67
CA LEU A 349 -1.59 21.56 -0.32
C LEU A 349 -0.29 22.29 -0.67
N ALA A 350 0.19 22.07 -1.89
CA ALA A 350 1.47 22.62 -2.35
C ALA A 350 1.28 23.91 -3.16
N ASP A 351 2.24 24.83 -3.04
CA ASP A 351 2.24 26.11 -3.78
C ASP A 351 2.45 25.92 -5.30
N HIS A 352 2.97 24.77 -5.70
CA HIS A 352 3.21 24.37 -7.10
C HIS A 352 3.27 22.84 -7.19
N PRO A 353 3.11 22.26 -8.39
CA PRO A 353 3.13 20.80 -8.52
C PRO A 353 4.40 20.18 -7.93
N LEU A 354 4.23 19.18 -7.07
CA LEU A 354 5.32 18.43 -6.43
C LEU A 354 5.21 16.94 -6.74
N PRO A 355 6.33 16.26 -6.89
CA PRO A 355 6.33 14.83 -7.19
C PRO A 355 5.75 14.01 -6.03
N LEU A 356 4.96 13.01 -6.40
CA LEU A 356 4.35 12.04 -5.48
C LEU A 356 4.90 10.64 -5.73
N GLN A 357 5.00 9.85 -4.66
CA GLN A 357 5.26 8.41 -4.75
C GLN A 357 4.30 7.65 -3.84
N MET A 358 4.01 6.41 -4.21
CA MET A 358 3.16 5.50 -3.45
C MET A 358 3.74 4.09 -3.53
N ASP A 359 4.00 3.47 -2.37
CA ASP A 359 4.57 2.12 -2.27
C ASP A 359 5.81 1.93 -3.17
N GLY A 360 6.62 2.98 -3.33
CA GLY A 360 7.83 2.97 -4.13
C GLY A 360 7.61 3.16 -5.64
N GLU A 361 6.43 3.58 -6.06
CA GLU A 361 6.08 3.91 -7.45
C GLU A 361 5.87 5.42 -7.59
N TYR A 362 6.45 6.03 -8.63
CA TYR A 362 6.27 7.45 -8.95
C TYR A 362 4.91 7.67 -9.63
N LEU A 363 4.14 8.65 -9.13
CA LEU A 363 2.76 8.92 -9.60
C LEU A 363 2.63 10.13 -10.51
N GLY A 364 3.62 11.03 -10.53
CA GLY A 364 3.48 12.32 -11.22
C GLY A 364 3.67 13.48 -10.26
N GLU A 365 3.26 14.67 -10.68
CA GLU A 365 3.36 15.90 -9.88
C GLU A 365 1.98 16.54 -9.68
N TYR A 366 1.64 16.88 -8.45
CA TYR A 366 0.31 17.39 -8.06
C TYR A 366 0.46 18.50 -7.02
N VAL A 367 -0.59 19.31 -6.87
CA VAL A 367 -0.65 20.42 -5.91
C VAL A 367 -1.49 20.09 -4.67
N ASP A 368 -2.52 19.25 -4.82
CA ASP A 368 -3.43 18.90 -3.73
C ASP A 368 -3.51 17.39 -3.63
N VAL A 369 -3.29 16.87 -2.43
CA VAL A 369 -3.32 15.44 -2.14
C VAL A 369 -3.94 15.23 -0.77
N THR A 370 -4.97 14.40 -0.72
CA THR A 370 -5.60 13.98 0.54
C THR A 370 -5.36 12.49 0.74
N LEU A 371 -4.86 12.15 1.91
CA LEU A 371 -4.65 10.77 2.34
C LEU A 371 -5.62 10.44 3.46
N THR A 372 -6.39 9.37 3.30
CA THR A 372 -7.41 8.94 4.26
C THR A 372 -7.08 7.55 4.78
N HIS A 373 -7.16 7.38 6.08
CA HIS A 373 -7.07 6.08 6.74
C HIS A 373 -8.40 5.35 6.64
N HIS A 374 -8.36 4.11 6.21
CA HIS A 374 -9.53 3.22 6.19
C HIS A 374 -9.29 2.03 7.12
N PRO A 375 -9.90 2.04 8.30
CA PRO A 375 -9.68 0.97 9.28
C PRO A 375 -10.26 -0.35 8.80
N ARG A 376 -9.53 -1.45 9.03
CA ARG A 376 -9.96 -2.81 8.74
C ARG A 376 -10.44 -3.02 7.30
N ALA A 377 -9.87 -2.28 6.34
CA ALA A 377 -10.33 -2.25 4.94
C ALA A 377 -10.00 -3.52 4.15
N LEU A 378 -8.89 -4.17 4.46
CA LEU A 378 -8.40 -5.32 3.67
C LEU A 378 -8.25 -6.57 4.56
N ARG A 379 -8.84 -7.69 4.16
CA ARG A 379 -8.61 -8.99 4.81
C ARG A 379 -7.32 -9.61 4.26
N VAL A 380 -6.44 -10.06 5.15
CA VAL A 380 -5.17 -10.70 4.78
C VAL A 380 -5.02 -12.04 5.50
N ILE A 381 -4.27 -12.95 4.88
CA ILE A 381 -3.81 -14.19 5.54
C ILE A 381 -2.48 -13.84 6.22
N ALA A 382 -2.40 -14.01 7.58
CA ALA A 382 -1.18 -13.70 8.34
C ALA A 382 -1.22 -14.35 9.74
#